data_4cf25d822c0d67f542fd79cc99a7c775
#
_entry.id   4cf25d822c0d67f542fd79cc99a7c775
#
_cell.length_a   1.000
_cell.length_b   1.000
_cell.length_c   1.000
_cell.angle_alpha   90.00
_cell.angle_beta   90.00
_cell.angle_gamma   90.00
#
_symmetry.space_group_name_H-M   'P 1'
#
loop_
_entity.id
_entity.type
_entity.pdbx_description
1 polymer ?
#
loop_
_entity_poly.entity_id
_entity_poly.type
_entity_poly.pdbx_seq_one_letter_code
_entity_poly.pdbx_strand_id
1 'polypeptide(L)'
;MLFRSGCVKVAIVVFPGTNCDQDMQHVYGRLLKEETFPVWHREKDLKGADVVVLPGGFSYGDYLRTGALAKLSPVMEAVRAHAEAGGKVIGICNGFQILCESGLLPGVLLENVGRRFLSRFVNIRVESTASFFTSGMTAGDVVTCPIAHFQGNYFAEPAVLDELEKRGQVVFRYCDADGNVRPNDREVNVNGSCRAIAGISSRAGNVVGLMPHRSEEHTSE
;
A
#
# COMPACT_ATOMS: atom_id res chain seq x y z
N MET A 1 -1.88 -9.58 -24.97
CA MET A 1 -1.63 -10.19 -23.66
C MET A 1 -2.80 -11.11 -23.36
N LEU A 2 -2.60 -12.44 -23.45
CA LEU A 2 -3.68 -13.42 -23.30
C LEU A 2 -4.14 -13.39 -21.83
N PHE A 3 -5.39 -12.99 -21.59
CA PHE A 3 -6.05 -13.24 -20.32
C PHE A 3 -6.10 -14.77 -20.11
N ARG A 4 -5.37 -15.26 -19.13
CA ARG A 4 -5.62 -16.61 -18.63
C ARG A 4 -7.05 -16.61 -18.11
N SER A 5 -7.88 -17.45 -18.68
CA SER A 5 -9.25 -17.78 -18.21
C SER A 5 -9.15 -18.65 -16.96
N GLY A 6 -8.53 -18.14 -15.90
CA GLY A 6 -8.34 -18.82 -14.62
C GLY A 6 -8.50 -17.82 -13.48
N CYS A 7 -9.05 -18.28 -12.37
CA CYS A 7 -9.14 -17.54 -11.12
C CYS A 7 -7.74 -17.04 -10.73
N VAL A 8 -7.61 -15.76 -10.35
CA VAL A 8 -6.34 -15.18 -9.87
C VAL A 8 -6.06 -15.71 -8.48
N LYS A 9 -4.84 -16.18 -8.23
CA LYS A 9 -4.40 -16.64 -6.91
C LYS A 9 -3.81 -15.49 -6.11
N VAL A 10 -4.43 -15.18 -4.99
CA VAL A 10 -4.06 -14.06 -4.12
C VAL A 10 -3.54 -14.58 -2.78
N ALA A 11 -2.24 -14.42 -2.54
CA ALA A 11 -1.63 -14.70 -1.25
C ALA A 11 -1.76 -13.49 -0.32
N ILE A 12 -2.39 -13.67 0.83
CA ILE A 12 -2.53 -12.65 1.85
C ILE A 12 -1.52 -12.93 2.95
N VAL A 13 -0.49 -12.11 3.06
CA VAL A 13 0.59 -12.30 4.04
C VAL A 13 0.12 -11.87 5.42
N VAL A 14 0.26 -12.75 6.40
CA VAL A 14 -0.17 -12.52 7.79
C VAL A 14 1.06 -12.47 8.69
N PHE A 15 1.27 -11.31 9.32
CA PHE A 15 2.25 -11.10 10.40
C PHE A 15 1.56 -11.11 11.76
N PRO A 16 2.28 -11.37 12.85
CA PRO A 16 1.75 -11.07 14.19
C PRO A 16 1.33 -9.59 14.27
N GLY A 17 0.06 -9.31 14.56
CA GLY A 17 -0.49 -7.96 14.59
C GLY A 17 -1.05 -7.43 13.27
N THR A 18 -1.16 -8.25 12.22
CA THR A 18 -1.96 -7.94 11.03
C THR A 18 -3.45 -7.92 11.44
N ASN A 19 -4.18 -6.88 11.06
CA ASN A 19 -5.60 -6.72 11.40
C ASN A 19 -6.52 -6.82 10.18
N CYS A 20 -6.06 -6.35 9.01
CA CYS A 20 -6.89 -6.24 7.81
C CYS A 20 -6.76 -7.45 6.86
N ASP A 21 -6.29 -8.59 7.34
CA ASP A 21 -6.19 -9.82 6.54
C ASP A 21 -7.57 -10.37 6.16
N GLN A 22 -8.54 -10.30 7.07
CA GLN A 22 -9.92 -10.71 6.81
C GLN A 22 -10.61 -9.79 5.79
N ASP A 23 -10.36 -8.48 5.85
CA ASP A 23 -10.86 -7.51 4.88
C ASP A 23 -10.35 -7.86 3.47
N MET A 24 -9.06 -8.21 3.35
CA MET A 24 -8.47 -8.62 2.09
C MET A 24 -9.07 -9.92 1.57
N GLN A 25 -9.32 -10.89 2.46
CA GLN A 25 -10.02 -12.13 2.10
C GLN A 25 -11.46 -11.86 1.63
N HIS A 26 -12.15 -10.92 2.29
CA HIS A 26 -13.49 -10.51 1.89
C HIS A 26 -13.47 -9.85 0.50
N VAL A 27 -12.59 -8.86 0.27
CA VAL A 27 -12.51 -8.14 -1.00
C VAL A 27 -12.13 -9.07 -2.14
N TYR A 28 -10.99 -9.75 -2.03
CA TYR A 28 -10.50 -10.60 -3.12
C TYR A 28 -11.30 -11.90 -3.26
N GLY A 29 -11.62 -12.57 -2.14
CA GLY A 29 -12.28 -13.87 -2.16
C GLY A 29 -13.80 -13.79 -2.39
N ARG A 30 -14.50 -12.89 -1.66
CA ARG A 30 -15.97 -12.84 -1.75
C ARG A 30 -16.48 -11.89 -2.81
N LEU A 31 -15.93 -10.67 -2.88
CA LEU A 31 -16.40 -9.66 -3.83
C LEU A 31 -15.85 -9.89 -5.23
N LEU A 32 -14.55 -10.11 -5.37
CA LEU A 32 -13.90 -10.33 -6.67
C LEU A 32 -13.93 -11.80 -7.12
N LYS A 33 -14.29 -12.72 -6.21
CA LYS A 33 -14.39 -14.17 -6.46
C LYS A 33 -13.08 -14.82 -6.93
N GLU A 34 -11.97 -14.30 -6.42
CA GLU A 34 -10.65 -14.83 -6.68
C GLU A 34 -10.24 -15.89 -5.64
N GLU A 35 -9.29 -16.75 -5.98
CA GLU A 35 -8.75 -17.74 -5.03
C GLU A 35 -7.85 -17.03 -4.02
N THR A 36 -8.26 -16.97 -2.76
CA THR A 36 -7.49 -16.32 -1.68
C THR A 36 -7.04 -17.33 -0.64
N PHE A 37 -5.81 -17.15 -0.15
CA PHE A 37 -5.28 -17.96 0.95
C PHE A 37 -4.29 -17.15 1.82
N PRO A 38 -4.28 -17.42 3.13
CA PRO A 38 -3.29 -16.82 4.01
C PRO A 38 -1.91 -17.46 3.81
N VAL A 39 -0.87 -16.64 3.96
CA VAL A 39 0.52 -17.07 4.04
C VAL A 39 1.12 -16.50 5.32
N TRP A 40 1.51 -17.37 6.24
CA TRP A 40 2.04 -16.96 7.52
C TRP A 40 3.47 -16.44 7.40
N HIS A 41 3.84 -15.44 8.15
CA HIS A 41 5.13 -14.74 8.05
C HIS A 41 6.38 -15.64 8.11
N ARG A 42 6.25 -16.87 8.62
CA ARG A 42 7.34 -17.87 8.66
C ARG A 42 7.41 -18.74 7.42
N GLU A 43 6.39 -18.77 6.59
CA GLU A 43 6.41 -19.53 5.34
C GLU A 43 7.35 -18.86 4.33
N LYS A 44 7.96 -19.70 3.47
CA LYS A 44 8.82 -19.23 2.38
C LYS A 44 8.23 -19.53 1.00
N ASP A 45 7.02 -20.08 0.97
CA ASP A 45 6.32 -20.45 -0.25
C ASP A 45 5.03 -19.62 -0.39
N LEU A 46 4.90 -18.92 -1.51
CA LEU A 46 3.70 -18.16 -1.87
C LEU A 46 2.67 -19.00 -2.63
N LYS A 47 2.85 -20.33 -2.68
CA LYS A 47 1.90 -21.32 -3.24
C LYS A 47 1.47 -21.02 -4.68
N GLY A 48 2.36 -20.44 -5.47
CA GLY A 48 2.08 -20.05 -6.85
C GLY A 48 1.14 -18.88 -7.01
N ALA A 49 1.11 -17.96 -6.06
CA ALA A 49 0.30 -16.74 -6.14
C ALA A 49 0.63 -15.88 -7.37
N ASP A 50 -0.41 -15.32 -7.98
CA ASP A 50 -0.32 -14.30 -9.03
C ASP A 50 -0.16 -12.90 -8.42
N VAL A 51 -0.82 -12.67 -7.27
CA VAL A 51 -0.79 -11.42 -6.51
C VAL A 51 -0.47 -11.70 -5.05
N VAL A 52 0.41 -10.90 -4.47
CA VAL A 52 0.73 -10.92 -3.04
C VAL A 52 0.22 -9.65 -2.41
N VAL A 53 -0.54 -9.78 -1.32
CA VAL A 53 -1.08 -8.68 -0.54
C VAL A 53 -0.42 -8.64 0.83
N LEU A 54 0.13 -7.48 1.19
CA LEU A 54 0.59 -7.14 2.54
C LEU A 54 -0.46 -6.23 3.16
N PRO A 55 -1.33 -6.73 4.05
CA PRO A 55 -2.45 -5.98 4.61
C PRO A 55 -2.03 -4.89 5.60
N GLY A 56 -3.00 -4.08 6.01
CA GLY A 56 -2.89 -3.17 7.13
C GLY A 56 -2.86 -3.87 8.48
N GLY A 57 -2.47 -3.12 9.51
CA GLY A 57 -2.37 -3.58 10.89
C GLY A 57 -1.19 -2.94 11.62
N PHE A 58 -0.72 -3.63 12.65
CA PHE A 58 0.40 -3.22 13.50
C PHE A 58 1.40 -4.38 13.62
N SER A 59 2.05 -4.74 12.52
CA SER A 59 2.93 -5.89 12.45
C SER A 59 4.01 -5.84 13.53
N TYR A 60 4.07 -6.92 14.35
CA TYR A 60 4.93 -7.02 15.53
C TYR A 60 4.74 -5.90 16.56
N GLY A 61 3.53 -5.28 16.63
CA GLY A 61 3.23 -4.20 17.56
C GLY A 61 4.02 -2.91 17.29
N ASP A 62 4.50 -2.71 16.05
CA ASP A 62 5.29 -1.57 15.59
C ASP A 62 6.56 -1.30 16.42
N TYR A 63 7.13 -2.36 17.05
CA TYR A 63 8.38 -2.26 17.78
C TYR A 63 9.51 -1.76 16.88
N LEU A 64 10.36 -0.89 17.41
CA LEU A 64 11.43 -0.15 16.76
C LEU A 64 10.91 0.92 15.81
N ARG A 65 10.21 0.53 14.77
CA ARG A 65 9.59 1.36 13.72
C ARG A 65 8.60 0.50 12.97
N THR A 66 7.49 1.07 12.53
CA THR A 66 6.44 0.38 11.78
C THR A 66 7.01 -0.38 10.58
N GLY A 67 6.72 -1.68 10.50
CA GLY A 67 7.20 -2.56 9.44
C GLY A 67 8.66 -3.05 9.59
N ALA A 68 9.45 -2.49 10.53
CA ALA A 68 10.87 -2.79 10.63
C ALA A 68 11.18 -4.25 11.00
N LEU A 69 10.38 -4.87 11.85
CA LEU A 69 10.54 -6.29 12.19
C LEU A 69 9.96 -7.20 11.12
N ALA A 70 8.87 -6.79 10.48
CA ALA A 70 8.23 -7.59 9.43
C ALA A 70 9.15 -7.87 8.26
N LYS A 71 10.02 -6.90 7.86
CA LYS A 71 11.00 -7.10 6.78
C LYS A 71 11.96 -8.26 7.01
N LEU A 72 12.18 -8.67 8.27
CA LEU A 72 13.08 -9.77 8.64
C LEU A 72 12.36 -11.13 8.62
N SER A 73 11.07 -11.15 8.39
CA SER A 73 10.28 -12.39 8.33
C SER A 73 10.66 -13.23 7.11
N PRO A 74 10.72 -14.56 7.24
CA PRO A 74 11.07 -15.47 6.14
C PRO A 74 10.23 -15.29 4.87
N VAL A 75 8.95 -14.95 5.00
CA VAL A 75 8.06 -14.71 3.87
C VAL A 75 8.52 -13.56 2.98
N MET A 76 9.23 -12.56 3.53
CA MET A 76 9.69 -11.40 2.76
C MET A 76 10.80 -11.75 1.75
N GLU A 77 11.53 -12.86 1.95
CA GLU A 77 12.44 -13.40 0.94
C GLU A 77 11.65 -13.87 -0.30
N ALA A 78 10.54 -14.60 -0.07
CA ALA A 78 9.67 -15.07 -1.15
C ALA A 78 8.93 -13.90 -1.83
N VAL A 79 8.46 -12.90 -1.06
CA VAL A 79 7.83 -11.69 -1.61
C VAL A 79 8.79 -10.92 -2.51
N ARG A 80 10.05 -10.77 -2.09
CA ARG A 80 11.11 -10.14 -2.89
C ARG A 80 11.35 -10.89 -4.19
N ALA A 81 11.57 -12.21 -4.11
CA ALA A 81 11.79 -13.04 -5.28
C ALA A 81 10.59 -12.99 -6.26
N HIS A 82 9.36 -13.00 -5.73
CA HIS A 82 8.14 -12.84 -6.52
C HIS A 82 8.09 -11.48 -7.25
N ALA A 83 8.39 -10.40 -6.55
CA ALA A 83 8.43 -9.05 -7.12
C ALA A 83 9.52 -8.91 -8.22
N GLU A 84 10.72 -9.43 -7.96
CA GLU A 84 11.85 -9.41 -8.91
C GLU A 84 11.56 -10.25 -10.18
N ALA A 85 10.79 -11.33 -10.04
CA ALA A 85 10.28 -12.11 -11.17
C ALA A 85 9.13 -11.41 -11.94
N GLY A 86 8.74 -10.20 -11.57
CA GLY A 86 7.64 -9.44 -12.19
C GLY A 86 6.26 -9.77 -11.62
N GLY A 87 6.18 -10.55 -10.55
CA GLY A 87 4.96 -10.84 -9.84
C GLY A 87 4.38 -9.59 -9.17
N LYS A 88 3.07 -9.57 -8.98
CA LYS A 88 2.33 -8.41 -8.48
C LYS A 88 2.32 -8.39 -6.95
N VAL A 89 2.68 -7.26 -6.35
CA VAL A 89 2.67 -7.07 -4.90
C VAL A 89 1.96 -5.77 -4.56
N ILE A 90 1.04 -5.81 -3.61
CA ILE A 90 0.40 -4.61 -3.05
C ILE A 90 0.59 -4.56 -1.54
N GLY A 91 1.03 -3.42 -1.04
CA GLY A 91 1.13 -3.12 0.39
C GLY A 91 0.18 -2.00 0.77
N ILE A 92 -0.70 -2.27 1.74
CA ILE A 92 -1.73 -1.33 2.17
C ILE A 92 -1.45 -0.93 3.61
N CYS A 93 -1.40 0.39 3.89
CA CYS A 93 -1.13 0.95 5.20
C CYS A 93 0.16 0.36 5.81
N ASN A 94 0.08 -0.52 6.81
CA ASN A 94 1.23 -1.22 7.37
C ASN A 94 2.00 -2.03 6.30
N GLY A 95 1.32 -2.62 5.32
CA GLY A 95 1.95 -3.28 4.19
C GLY A 95 2.82 -2.34 3.35
N PHE A 96 2.41 -1.08 3.15
CA PHE A 96 3.23 -0.08 2.47
C PHE A 96 4.48 0.27 3.28
N GLN A 97 4.34 0.41 4.60
CA GLN A 97 5.47 0.62 5.50
C GLN A 97 6.49 -0.53 5.39
N ILE A 98 6.01 -1.79 5.36
CA ILE A 98 6.86 -2.97 5.17
C ILE A 98 7.57 -2.95 3.81
N LEU A 99 6.88 -2.57 2.73
CA LEU A 99 7.50 -2.48 1.41
C LEU A 99 8.62 -1.44 1.37
N CYS A 100 8.45 -0.28 2.02
CA CYS A 100 9.51 0.72 2.13
C CYS A 100 10.67 0.21 3.01
N GLU A 101 10.37 -0.35 4.19
CA GLU A 101 11.39 -0.88 5.11
C GLU A 101 12.21 -2.03 4.50
N SER A 102 11.57 -2.84 3.65
CA SER A 102 12.26 -3.93 2.93
C SER A 102 13.03 -3.47 1.69
N GLY A 103 12.91 -2.19 1.29
CA GLY A 103 13.53 -1.64 0.08
C GLY A 103 12.89 -2.09 -1.23
N LEU A 104 11.71 -2.68 -1.19
CA LEU A 104 10.91 -2.98 -2.39
C LEU A 104 10.28 -1.74 -3.00
N LEU A 105 10.05 -0.71 -2.16
CA LEU A 105 9.68 0.64 -2.58
C LEU A 105 10.65 1.65 -1.94
N PRO A 106 10.95 2.76 -2.60
CA PRO A 106 11.84 3.79 -2.05
C PRO A 106 11.13 4.63 -0.98
N GLY A 107 11.92 5.30 -0.13
CA GLY A 107 11.42 6.17 0.93
C GLY A 107 11.07 5.45 2.22
N VAL A 108 10.43 6.17 3.12
CA VAL A 108 10.01 5.68 4.44
C VAL A 108 8.68 6.33 4.85
N LEU A 109 7.94 5.70 5.76
CA LEU A 109 6.78 6.29 6.40
C LEU A 109 7.18 6.77 7.81
N LEU A 110 7.07 8.07 8.03
CA LEU A 110 7.38 8.72 9.30
C LEU A 110 6.10 8.98 10.11
N GLU A 111 6.26 9.39 11.37
CA GLU A 111 5.15 9.89 12.17
C GLU A 111 4.43 11.04 11.45
N ASN A 112 3.11 11.06 11.58
CA ASN A 112 2.31 12.17 11.11
C ASN A 112 2.83 13.49 11.69
N VAL A 113 2.84 14.56 10.92
CA VAL A 113 3.39 15.87 11.35
C VAL A 113 2.79 16.35 12.67
N GLY A 114 1.51 16.04 12.93
CA GLY A 114 0.83 16.40 14.18
C GLY A 114 1.16 15.49 15.37
N ARG A 115 2.00 14.46 15.19
CA ARG A 115 2.29 13.43 16.20
C ARG A 115 1.06 12.86 16.87
N ARG A 116 0.01 12.64 16.07
CA ARG A 116 -1.27 12.09 16.50
C ARG A 116 -1.70 10.96 15.56
N PHE A 117 -2.41 9.99 16.11
CA PHE A 117 -3.14 9.02 15.31
C PHE A 117 -4.23 9.77 14.53
N LEU A 118 -4.30 9.52 13.23
CA LEU A 118 -5.33 10.10 12.36
C LEU A 118 -6.30 9.00 11.96
N SER A 119 -7.58 9.21 12.27
CA SER A 119 -8.71 8.39 11.80
C SER A 119 -9.74 9.33 11.18
N ARG A 120 -9.75 9.39 9.86
CA ARG A 120 -10.68 10.26 9.11
C ARG A 120 -10.75 9.89 7.64
N PHE A 121 -11.78 10.36 6.95
CA PHE A 121 -11.84 10.28 5.49
C PHE A 121 -10.89 11.32 4.85
N VAL A 122 -10.26 10.91 3.76
CA VAL A 122 -9.42 11.75 2.90
C VAL A 122 -9.77 11.50 1.45
N ASN A 123 -9.46 12.47 0.59
CA ASN A 123 -9.54 12.29 -0.84
C ASN A 123 -8.14 12.03 -1.39
N ILE A 124 -8.05 11.08 -2.31
CA ILE A 124 -6.84 10.81 -3.08
C ILE A 124 -7.13 10.90 -4.56
N ARG A 125 -6.22 11.49 -5.31
CA ARG A 125 -6.29 11.60 -6.75
C ARG A 125 -5.36 10.58 -7.40
N VAL A 126 -5.85 9.92 -8.44
CA VAL A 126 -5.05 9.04 -9.30
C VAL A 126 -4.08 9.89 -10.12
N GLU A 127 -2.78 9.70 -9.92
CA GLU A 127 -1.74 10.43 -10.67
C GLU A 127 -1.23 9.62 -11.86
N SER A 128 -1.12 8.30 -11.70
CA SER A 128 -0.56 7.41 -12.71
C SER A 128 -1.38 6.13 -12.84
N THR A 129 -1.61 5.71 -14.07
CA THR A 129 -2.26 4.45 -14.42
C THR A 129 -1.28 3.38 -14.91
N ALA A 130 0.03 3.65 -14.77
CA ALA A 130 1.08 2.76 -15.25
C ALA A 130 1.30 1.53 -14.36
N SER A 131 0.78 1.52 -13.12
CA SER A 131 0.87 0.36 -12.25
C SER A 131 -0.22 -0.66 -12.54
N PHE A 132 0.04 -1.93 -12.20
CA PHE A 132 -0.98 -2.98 -12.34
C PHE A 132 -2.26 -2.68 -11.55
N PHE A 133 -2.12 -1.97 -10.42
CA PHE A 133 -3.23 -1.66 -9.51
C PHE A 133 -4.14 -0.55 -10.06
N THR A 134 -3.59 0.42 -10.77
CA THR A 134 -4.33 1.57 -11.30
C THR A 134 -4.62 1.47 -12.80
N SER A 135 -4.26 0.38 -13.46
CA SER A 135 -4.42 0.21 -14.93
C SER A 135 -5.87 0.27 -15.42
N GLY A 136 -6.85 0.09 -14.54
CA GLY A 136 -8.29 0.22 -14.83
C GLY A 136 -8.91 1.54 -14.39
N MET A 137 -8.10 2.48 -13.84
CA MET A 137 -8.55 3.80 -13.38
C MET A 137 -8.26 4.87 -14.43
N THR A 138 -8.82 6.06 -14.24
CA THR A 138 -8.52 7.23 -15.06
C THR A 138 -7.65 8.20 -14.27
N ALA A 139 -6.59 8.71 -14.90
CA ALA A 139 -5.76 9.76 -14.27
C ALA A 139 -6.63 11.01 -13.99
N GLY A 140 -6.53 11.53 -12.78
CA GLY A 140 -7.37 12.63 -12.30
C GLY A 140 -8.60 12.19 -11.50
N ASP A 141 -9.00 10.91 -11.55
CA ASP A 141 -10.09 10.40 -10.72
C ASP A 141 -9.81 10.65 -9.23
N VAL A 142 -10.84 11.07 -8.51
CA VAL A 142 -10.78 11.30 -7.07
C VAL A 142 -11.53 10.19 -6.34
N VAL A 143 -10.86 9.58 -5.37
CA VAL A 143 -11.42 8.53 -4.54
C VAL A 143 -11.41 8.98 -3.09
N THR A 144 -12.55 8.89 -2.41
CA THR A 144 -12.67 9.13 -0.97
C THR A 144 -12.48 7.82 -0.23
N CYS A 145 -11.51 7.78 0.68
CA CYS A 145 -11.25 6.61 1.52
C CYS A 145 -10.76 7.01 2.90
N PRO A 146 -10.93 6.17 3.92
CA PRO A 146 -10.44 6.44 5.25
C PRO A 146 -8.94 6.23 5.36
N ILE A 147 -8.36 6.88 6.36
CA ILE A 147 -7.04 6.59 6.91
C ILE A 147 -7.18 6.27 8.40
N ALA A 148 -6.33 5.39 8.91
CA ALA A 148 -6.24 5.05 10.33
C ALA A 148 -4.77 4.70 10.64
N HIS A 149 -3.95 5.71 10.95
CA HIS A 149 -2.51 5.51 11.16
C HIS A 149 -1.88 6.61 12.02
N PHE A 150 -0.79 6.24 12.70
CA PHE A 150 0.10 7.18 13.40
C PHE A 150 1.32 7.54 12.53
N GLN A 151 1.80 6.60 11.71
CA GLN A 151 2.96 6.75 10.82
C GLN A 151 2.51 6.60 9.36
N GLY A 152 2.00 7.69 8.78
CA GLY A 152 1.56 7.72 7.38
C GLY A 152 2.23 8.81 6.54
N ASN A 153 3.17 9.56 7.13
CA ASN A 153 3.89 10.64 6.48
C ASN A 153 4.99 10.07 5.58
N TYR A 154 4.71 9.94 4.29
CA TYR A 154 5.71 9.47 3.32
C TYR A 154 6.83 10.50 3.16
N PHE A 155 8.06 10.03 3.32
CA PHE A 155 9.27 10.83 3.17
C PHE A 155 10.28 10.13 2.25
N ALA A 156 10.88 10.91 1.37
CA ALA A 156 12.05 10.51 0.59
C ALA A 156 12.91 11.75 0.29
N GLU A 157 14.17 11.53 0.01
CA GLU A 157 15.09 12.60 -0.38
C GLU A 157 14.63 13.28 -1.69
N PRO A 158 14.89 14.58 -1.87
CA PRO A 158 14.41 15.33 -3.03
C PRO A 158 14.73 14.67 -4.37
N ALA A 159 15.93 14.13 -4.55
CA ALA A 159 16.33 13.45 -5.78
C ALA A 159 15.49 12.18 -6.05
N VAL A 160 15.10 11.45 -4.99
CA VAL A 160 14.21 10.28 -5.11
C VAL A 160 12.80 10.72 -5.49
N LEU A 161 12.30 11.81 -4.88
CA LEU A 161 10.98 12.36 -5.22
C LEU A 161 10.92 12.82 -6.68
N ASP A 162 11.97 13.48 -7.16
CA ASP A 162 12.06 13.92 -8.56
C ASP A 162 12.07 12.73 -9.53
N GLU A 163 12.77 11.67 -9.19
CA GLU A 163 12.80 10.45 -10.00
C GLU A 163 11.45 9.72 -10.01
N LEU A 164 10.76 9.64 -8.86
CA LEU A 164 9.42 9.06 -8.77
C LEU A 164 8.42 9.80 -9.68
N GLU A 165 8.46 11.13 -9.67
CA GLU A 165 7.58 11.96 -10.51
C GLU A 165 7.93 11.80 -12.00
N LYS A 166 9.21 11.93 -12.33
CA LYS A 166 9.70 11.80 -13.71
C LYS A 166 9.32 10.47 -14.35
N ARG A 167 9.28 9.40 -13.55
CA ARG A 167 8.95 8.04 -14.04
C ARG A 167 7.48 7.68 -13.92
N GLY A 168 6.62 8.56 -13.43
CA GLY A 168 5.20 8.27 -13.21
C GLY A 168 4.95 7.20 -12.14
N GLN A 169 5.87 7.10 -11.15
CA GLN A 169 5.77 6.15 -10.06
C GLN A 169 4.92 6.66 -8.88
N VAL A 170 4.57 7.93 -8.85
CA VAL A 170 3.56 8.45 -7.92
C VAL A 170 2.20 8.00 -8.42
N VAL A 171 1.55 7.14 -7.63
CA VAL A 171 0.28 6.51 -8.02
C VAL A 171 -0.91 7.33 -7.50
N PHE A 172 -0.82 7.79 -6.25
CA PHE A 172 -1.86 8.58 -5.60
C PHE A 172 -1.27 9.78 -4.86
N ARG A 173 -2.02 10.89 -4.86
CA ARG A 173 -1.76 12.05 -4.00
C ARG A 173 -2.99 12.41 -3.18
N TYR A 174 -2.79 12.90 -1.97
CA TYR A 174 -3.84 13.55 -1.20
C TYR A 174 -4.30 14.82 -1.93
N CYS A 175 -5.60 15.01 -2.02
CA CYS A 175 -6.22 16.15 -2.70
C CYS A 175 -7.45 16.64 -1.93
N ASP A 176 -7.99 17.81 -2.32
CA ASP A 176 -9.31 18.25 -1.89
C ASP A 176 -10.42 17.54 -2.69
N ALA A 177 -11.69 17.87 -2.40
CA ALA A 177 -12.84 17.26 -3.07
C ALA A 177 -12.90 17.56 -4.58
N ASP A 178 -12.28 18.65 -5.02
CA ASP A 178 -12.21 19.06 -6.42
C ASP A 178 -10.98 18.45 -7.15
N GLY A 179 -10.19 17.64 -6.44
CA GLY A 179 -8.98 16.99 -6.99
C GLY A 179 -7.73 17.88 -6.98
N ASN A 180 -7.75 19.04 -6.31
CA ASN A 180 -6.57 19.90 -6.25
C ASN A 180 -5.58 19.37 -5.20
N VAL A 181 -4.36 19.09 -5.63
CA VAL A 181 -3.27 18.69 -4.74
C VAL A 181 -2.67 19.91 -4.07
N ARG A 182 -2.68 19.93 -2.75
CA ARG A 182 -2.15 21.04 -1.93
C ARG A 182 -1.17 20.51 -0.89
N PRO A 183 0.11 20.31 -1.23
CA PRO A 183 1.09 19.66 -0.35
C PRO A 183 1.31 20.35 0.99
N ASN A 184 1.16 21.68 1.03
CA ASN A 184 1.38 22.50 2.23
C ASN A 184 0.10 22.75 3.04
N ASP A 185 -1.06 22.36 2.53
CA ASP A 185 -2.34 22.50 3.21
C ASP A 185 -2.60 21.29 4.11
N ARG A 186 -2.67 21.50 5.41
CA ARG A 186 -2.86 20.44 6.41
C ARG A 186 -4.26 19.86 6.49
N GLU A 187 -5.25 20.53 5.90
CA GLU A 187 -6.59 19.95 5.76
C GLU A 187 -6.65 18.96 4.60
N VAL A 188 -5.78 19.09 3.61
CA VAL A 188 -5.68 18.23 2.44
C VAL A 188 -4.60 17.15 2.65
N ASN A 189 -3.37 17.55 2.91
CA ASN A 189 -2.24 16.69 3.20
C ASN A 189 -2.08 16.49 4.72
N VAL A 190 -3.03 15.77 5.29
CA VAL A 190 -3.28 15.71 6.74
C VAL A 190 -2.11 15.09 7.54
N ASN A 191 -1.35 14.19 6.96
CA ASN A 191 -0.23 13.50 7.61
C ASN A 191 1.12 14.15 7.33
N GLY A 192 1.19 15.08 6.35
CA GLY A 192 2.39 15.81 6.00
C GLY A 192 3.32 15.14 5.00
N SER A 193 2.82 14.15 4.28
CA SER A 193 3.59 13.44 3.24
C SER A 193 4.26 14.38 2.25
N CYS A 194 5.52 14.11 1.91
CA CYS A 194 6.23 14.87 0.88
C CYS A 194 5.41 14.93 -0.41
N ARG A 195 5.25 16.14 -0.96
CA ARG A 195 4.47 16.39 -2.19
C ARG A 195 3.05 15.82 -2.17
N ALA A 196 2.46 15.65 -0.98
CA ALA A 196 1.16 15.03 -0.73
C ALA A 196 1.05 13.58 -1.28
N ILE A 197 2.14 12.84 -1.37
CA ILE A 197 2.15 11.46 -1.87
C ILE A 197 1.38 10.56 -0.90
N ALA A 198 0.37 9.86 -1.42
CA ALA A 198 -0.45 8.89 -0.70
C ALA A 198 -0.12 7.44 -1.08
N GLY A 199 0.49 7.24 -2.25
CA GLY A 199 0.94 5.92 -2.73
C GLY A 199 1.90 6.02 -3.90
N ILE A 200 2.76 5.02 -4.01
CA ILE A 200 3.78 4.90 -5.06
C ILE A 200 3.84 3.50 -5.64
N SER A 201 4.49 3.37 -6.80
CA SER A 201 4.81 2.06 -7.39
C SER A 201 6.31 1.87 -7.58
N SER A 202 6.71 0.62 -7.76
CA SER A 202 8.03 0.26 -8.27
C SER A 202 8.20 0.76 -9.72
N ARG A 203 9.43 0.80 -10.19
CA ARG A 203 9.75 1.20 -11.57
C ARG A 203 9.05 0.35 -12.63
N ALA A 204 8.86 -0.95 -12.35
CA ALA A 204 8.17 -1.88 -13.24
C ALA A 204 6.63 -1.81 -13.10
N GLY A 205 6.10 -1.05 -12.12
CA GLY A 205 4.67 -0.93 -11.86
C GLY A 205 4.02 -2.18 -11.23
N ASN A 206 4.80 -3.18 -10.87
CA ASN A 206 4.32 -4.45 -10.33
C ASN A 206 4.31 -4.52 -8.79
N VAL A 207 4.94 -3.57 -8.10
CA VAL A 207 4.84 -3.39 -6.66
C VAL A 207 4.19 -2.04 -6.39
N VAL A 208 3.14 -2.01 -5.58
CA VAL A 208 2.40 -0.79 -5.23
C VAL A 208 2.24 -0.71 -3.73
N GLY A 209 2.42 0.48 -3.17
CA GLY A 209 2.16 0.78 -1.77
C GLY A 209 1.29 2.02 -1.63
N LEU A 210 0.30 1.99 -0.75
CA LEU A 210 -0.57 3.13 -0.43
C LEU A 210 -0.98 3.12 1.04
N MET A 211 -1.17 4.34 1.61
CA MET A 211 -1.61 4.47 3.01
C MET A 211 -3.12 4.42 3.18
N PRO A 212 -3.95 5.14 2.38
CA PRO A 212 -5.38 5.14 2.55
C PRO A 212 -6.02 3.80 2.13
N HIS A 213 -6.94 3.30 2.96
CA HIS A 213 -7.73 2.11 2.65
C HIS A 213 -9.01 2.08 3.47
N ARG A 214 -10.02 1.37 2.98
CA ARG A 214 -11.22 1.05 3.74
C ARG A 214 -11.02 -0.30 4.44
N SER A 215 -11.24 -0.35 5.76
CA SER A 215 -11.43 -1.58 6.51
C SER A 215 -12.83 -1.63 7.10
N GLU A 216 -13.36 -2.83 7.35
CA GLU A 216 -14.70 -2.99 7.94
C GLU A 216 -14.77 -2.52 9.39
N GLU A 217 -13.63 -2.49 10.10
CA GLU A 217 -13.54 -1.98 11.48
C GLU A 217 -13.93 -0.50 11.61
N HIS A 218 -13.91 0.25 10.50
CA HIS A 218 -14.31 1.67 10.47
C HIS A 218 -15.78 1.89 10.11
N THR A 219 -16.57 0.84 9.92
CA THR A 219 -17.99 0.91 9.52
C THR A 219 -18.98 0.62 10.64
N SER A 220 -18.49 0.38 11.85
CA SER A 220 -19.36 0.14 13.03
C SER A 220 -19.55 1.40 13.87
N GLU A 221 -20.17 2.46 13.30
CA GLU A 221 -20.93 3.49 13.99
C GLU A 221 -22.15 3.86 13.15
#